data_f9117823b47358db28b11f45e1af5269
#
_entry.id   f9117823b47358db28b11f45e1af5269
#
_cell.length_a   1.000
_cell.length_b   1.000
_cell.length_c   1.000
_cell.angle_alpha   90.00
_cell.angle_beta   90.00
_cell.angle_gamma   90.00
#
_symmetry.space_group_name_H-M   'P 1'
#
loop_
_entity.id
_entity.type
_entity.pdbx_description
1 polymer ?
#
loop_
_entity_poly.entity_id
_entity_poly.type
_entity_poly.pdbx_seq_one_letter_code
_entity_poly.pdbx_strand_id
1 'polypeptide(L)'
;SFKVNEPANALTVRYTVPDGASGQLDVQVNGHSVKQLDLSSSSNWQYLNGKGVYDSAQADTRARFQFDEVHSLLPGVQLQKGDVVSLVKNRSDDVHYGLDFVEFEQAPDPIAQGDNAINIVSKGATPNDDTDDSQALYDAIYEAKQTGKNVYIPAGRFNLNRKVGIDASDMK
;
A
#
# COMPACT_ATOMS: atom_id res chain seq x y z
N SER A 1 -19.06 -9.98 4.90
CA SER A 1 -18.65 -10.94 3.86
C SER A 1 -19.17 -10.50 2.52
N PHE A 2 -18.44 -10.81 1.47
CA PHE A 2 -18.68 -10.41 0.08
C PHE A 2 -18.64 -11.65 -0.79
N LYS A 3 -19.56 -11.73 -1.76
CA LYS A 3 -19.54 -12.81 -2.74
C LYS A 3 -18.83 -12.31 -4.00
N VAL A 4 -17.84 -13.04 -4.45
CA VAL A 4 -17.04 -12.72 -5.64
C VAL A 4 -17.88 -12.97 -6.89
N ASN A 5 -17.92 -12.02 -7.80
CA ASN A 5 -18.71 -12.10 -9.04
C ASN A 5 -17.86 -12.48 -10.25
N GLU A 6 -16.57 -12.14 -10.24
CA GLU A 6 -15.62 -12.40 -11.30
C GLU A 6 -14.26 -12.81 -10.72
N PRO A 7 -13.39 -13.52 -11.46
CA PRO A 7 -12.06 -13.87 -10.99
C PRO A 7 -11.24 -12.66 -10.55
N ALA A 8 -10.50 -12.81 -9.43
CA ALA A 8 -9.64 -11.77 -8.89
C ALA A 8 -8.47 -12.38 -8.11
N ASN A 9 -7.38 -11.65 -7.95
CA ASN A 9 -6.21 -12.03 -7.17
C ASN A 9 -5.67 -10.91 -6.28
N ALA A 10 -6.38 -9.78 -6.26
CA ALA A 10 -6.08 -8.61 -5.44
C ALA A 10 -7.36 -8.04 -4.83
N LEU A 11 -7.20 -7.29 -3.75
CA LEU A 11 -8.29 -6.53 -3.16
C LEU A 11 -7.80 -5.16 -2.71
N THR A 12 -8.73 -4.20 -2.76
CA THR A 12 -8.61 -2.89 -2.14
C THR A 12 -9.66 -2.76 -1.05
N VAL A 13 -9.25 -2.31 0.13
CA VAL A 13 -10.16 -1.96 1.22
C VAL A 13 -10.01 -0.49 1.54
N ARG A 14 -11.10 0.26 1.39
CA ARG A 14 -11.15 1.66 1.79
C ARG A 14 -11.67 1.76 3.22
N TYR A 15 -10.87 2.38 4.08
CA TYR A 15 -11.10 2.33 5.52
C TYR A 15 -10.75 3.63 6.24
N THR A 16 -11.20 3.73 7.48
CA THR A 16 -10.69 4.71 8.45
C THR A 16 -10.60 4.06 9.83
N VAL A 17 -9.63 4.49 10.63
CA VAL A 17 -9.47 4.12 12.04
C VAL A 17 -9.33 5.39 12.88
N PRO A 18 -9.59 5.35 14.21
CA PRO A 18 -9.42 6.50 15.08
C PRO A 18 -8.00 7.05 15.03
N ASP A 19 -7.87 8.36 15.26
CA ASP A 19 -6.59 9.04 15.27
C ASP A 19 -5.59 8.40 16.25
N GLY A 20 -4.37 8.21 15.79
CA GLY A 20 -3.31 7.51 16.55
C GLY A 20 -3.48 5.99 16.64
N ALA A 21 -4.59 5.43 16.12
CA ALA A 21 -4.83 4.00 16.18
C ALA A 21 -4.22 3.24 14.99
N SER A 22 -3.99 1.96 15.21
CA SER A 22 -3.71 0.96 14.19
C SER A 22 -4.54 -0.28 14.46
N GLY A 23 -4.70 -1.13 13.47
CA GLY A 23 -5.46 -2.37 13.63
C GLY A 23 -5.17 -3.35 12.50
N GLN A 24 -5.84 -4.48 12.54
CA GLN A 24 -5.64 -5.55 11.57
C GLN A 24 -6.96 -6.18 11.16
N LEU A 25 -7.08 -6.51 9.88
CA LEU A 25 -8.16 -7.31 9.33
C LEU A 25 -7.60 -8.59 8.73
N ASP A 26 -8.15 -9.72 9.15
CA ASP A 26 -7.88 -11.01 8.52
C ASP A 26 -8.78 -11.18 7.30
N VAL A 27 -8.18 -11.38 6.15
CA VAL A 27 -8.88 -11.69 4.89
C VAL A 27 -9.05 -13.20 4.83
N GLN A 28 -10.29 -13.65 4.84
CA GLN A 28 -10.63 -15.07 4.71
C GLN A 28 -11.34 -15.33 3.39
N VAL A 29 -10.95 -16.39 2.73
CA VAL A 29 -11.63 -16.91 1.53
C VAL A 29 -12.26 -18.26 1.89
N ASN A 30 -13.57 -18.36 1.75
CA ASN A 30 -14.36 -19.54 2.11
C ASN A 30 -14.06 -20.06 3.54
N GLY A 31 -13.83 -19.11 4.46
CA GLY A 31 -13.55 -19.39 5.87
C GLY A 31 -12.08 -19.68 6.20
N HIS A 32 -11.18 -19.66 5.23
CA HIS A 32 -9.73 -19.85 5.43
C HIS A 32 -8.99 -18.53 5.36
N SER A 33 -8.17 -18.23 6.37
CA SER A 33 -7.30 -17.04 6.39
C SER A 33 -6.26 -17.12 5.28
N VAL A 34 -6.16 -16.07 4.48
CA VAL A 34 -5.24 -15.99 3.33
C VAL A 34 -4.29 -14.80 3.42
N LYS A 35 -4.69 -13.73 4.11
CA LYS A 35 -3.91 -12.51 4.21
C LYS A 35 -4.32 -11.70 5.43
N GLN A 36 -3.37 -11.06 6.09
CA GLN A 36 -3.61 -10.03 7.09
C GLN A 36 -3.36 -8.65 6.49
N LEU A 37 -4.28 -7.73 6.68
CA LEU A 37 -4.15 -6.33 6.30
C LEU A 37 -3.88 -5.48 7.54
N ASP A 38 -2.81 -4.70 7.50
CA ASP A 38 -2.50 -3.71 8.53
C ASP A 38 -3.21 -2.39 8.18
N LEU A 39 -3.91 -1.85 9.15
CA LEU A 39 -4.62 -0.58 9.07
C LEU A 39 -3.94 0.45 9.97
N SER A 40 -3.79 1.67 9.48
CA SER A 40 -3.11 2.75 10.19
C SER A 40 -3.89 4.04 10.05
N SER A 41 -3.85 4.89 11.07
CA SER A 41 -4.44 6.23 11.01
C SER A 41 -3.57 7.24 10.28
N SER A 42 -2.37 6.89 9.84
CA SER A 42 -1.36 7.85 9.32
C SER A 42 -1.88 8.74 8.21
N SER A 43 -2.79 8.24 7.37
CA SER A 43 -3.41 8.98 6.27
C SER A 43 -4.91 9.19 6.45
N ASN A 44 -5.48 8.79 7.59
CA ASN A 44 -6.92 8.89 7.86
C ASN A 44 -7.35 10.23 8.45
N TRP A 45 -6.43 11.09 8.90
CA TRP A 45 -6.78 12.30 9.61
C TRP A 45 -6.09 13.52 9.04
N GLN A 46 -6.86 14.60 8.92
CA GLN A 46 -6.38 15.93 8.54
C GLN A 46 -6.61 16.91 9.68
N TYR A 47 -5.59 17.68 9.99
CA TYR A 47 -5.63 18.76 10.98
C TYR A 47 -5.51 20.09 10.24
N LEU A 48 -6.61 20.87 10.22
CA LEU A 48 -6.68 22.15 9.54
C LEU A 48 -6.70 23.24 10.60
N ASN A 49 -5.70 24.11 10.59
CA ASN A 49 -5.82 25.36 11.34
C ASN A 49 -6.79 26.32 10.62
N GLY A 50 -7.29 27.33 11.34
CA GLY A 50 -8.25 28.29 10.82
C GLY A 50 -7.76 29.12 9.61
N LYS A 51 -6.51 28.92 9.18
CA LYS A 51 -5.89 29.55 8.01
C LYS A 51 -5.70 28.58 6.83
N GLY A 52 -6.22 27.38 6.92
CA GLY A 52 -6.10 26.35 5.88
C GLY A 52 -4.72 25.69 5.76
N VAL A 53 -3.84 25.93 6.72
CA VAL A 53 -2.53 25.27 6.80
C VAL A 53 -2.65 24.01 7.63
N TYR A 54 -2.04 22.92 7.18
CA TYR A 54 -2.00 21.65 7.91
C TYR A 54 -0.93 21.74 9.00
N ASP A 55 -1.37 21.66 10.26
CA ASP A 55 -0.47 21.65 11.41
C ASP A 55 -1.08 20.81 12.54
N SER A 56 -0.50 19.64 12.76
CA SER A 56 -0.93 18.72 13.80
C SER A 56 -0.55 19.16 15.22
N ALA A 57 0.27 20.19 15.37
CA ALA A 57 0.77 20.65 16.65
C ALA A 57 -0.10 21.75 17.31
N GLN A 58 -1.14 22.23 16.64
CA GLN A 58 -1.96 23.34 17.14
C GLN A 58 -3.21 22.86 17.87
N ALA A 59 -3.39 23.31 19.11
CA ALA A 59 -4.45 22.87 20.04
C ALA A 59 -5.88 23.20 19.56
N ASP A 60 -6.08 24.17 18.69
CA ASP A 60 -7.38 24.59 18.16
C ASP A 60 -7.65 24.06 16.73
N THR A 61 -6.80 23.18 16.25
CA THR A 61 -6.95 22.52 14.94
C THR A 61 -8.12 21.54 14.97
N ARG A 62 -9.04 21.71 14.02
CA ARG A 62 -10.14 20.75 13.87
C ARG A 62 -9.66 19.53 13.10
N ALA A 63 -9.68 18.38 13.78
CA ALA A 63 -9.44 17.10 13.14
C ALA A 63 -10.62 16.72 12.23
N ARG A 64 -10.32 16.27 11.04
CA ARG A 64 -11.29 15.70 10.10
C ARG A 64 -10.79 14.33 9.67
N PHE A 65 -11.64 13.33 9.80
CA PHE A 65 -11.30 12.02 9.25
C PHE A 65 -11.45 12.02 7.72
N GLN A 66 -10.68 11.20 7.08
CA GLN A 66 -10.79 10.82 5.68
C GLN A 66 -10.56 9.32 5.55
N PHE A 67 -10.99 8.76 4.45
CA PHE A 67 -10.69 7.36 4.15
C PHE A 67 -9.30 7.24 3.54
N ASP A 68 -8.59 6.17 3.92
CA ASP A 68 -7.37 5.68 3.29
C ASP A 68 -7.67 4.33 2.61
N GLU A 69 -6.78 3.86 1.78
CA GLU A 69 -6.94 2.60 1.06
C GLU A 69 -5.74 1.69 1.30
N VAL A 70 -6.02 0.43 1.59
CA VAL A 70 -5.02 -0.62 1.58
C VAL A 70 -5.25 -1.52 0.38
N HIS A 71 -4.24 -1.59 -0.48
CA HIS A 71 -4.22 -2.45 -1.66
C HIS A 71 -3.36 -3.69 -1.37
N SER A 72 -3.85 -4.87 -1.70
CA SER A 72 -3.12 -6.10 -1.44
C SER A 72 -3.35 -7.15 -2.51
N LEU A 73 -2.26 -7.72 -3.01
CA LEU A 73 -2.33 -9.00 -3.68
C LEU A 73 -2.71 -10.09 -2.67
N LEU A 74 -3.39 -11.12 -3.14
CA LEU A 74 -3.72 -12.33 -2.40
C LEU A 74 -2.74 -13.44 -2.78
N PRO A 75 -1.60 -13.62 -2.06
CA PRO A 75 -0.54 -14.53 -2.47
C PRO A 75 -1.02 -15.97 -2.58
N GLY A 76 -0.85 -16.58 -3.76
CA GLY A 76 -1.24 -17.96 -4.02
C GLY A 76 -2.76 -18.19 -4.09
N VAL A 77 -3.57 -17.13 -4.08
CA VAL A 77 -5.04 -17.22 -4.15
C VAL A 77 -5.53 -16.61 -5.45
N GLN A 78 -6.28 -17.39 -6.21
CA GLN A 78 -7.07 -16.92 -7.34
C GLN A 78 -8.54 -17.09 -6.99
N LEU A 79 -9.19 -15.97 -6.65
CA LEU A 79 -10.62 -15.95 -6.37
C LEU A 79 -11.41 -16.33 -7.63
N GLN A 80 -12.46 -17.10 -7.41
CA GLN A 80 -13.38 -17.52 -8.45
C GLN A 80 -14.79 -16.93 -8.19
N LYS A 81 -15.57 -16.85 -9.24
CA LYS A 81 -16.98 -16.50 -9.10
C LYS A 81 -17.68 -17.43 -8.11
N GLY A 82 -18.30 -16.86 -7.10
CA GLY A 82 -19.01 -17.58 -6.07
C GLY A 82 -18.24 -17.75 -4.77
N ASP A 83 -16.93 -17.53 -4.75
CA ASP A 83 -16.17 -17.50 -3.50
C ASP A 83 -16.71 -16.44 -2.54
N VAL A 84 -16.57 -16.70 -1.26
CA VAL A 84 -16.97 -15.78 -0.19
C VAL A 84 -15.71 -15.23 0.48
N VAL A 85 -15.50 -13.93 0.36
CA VAL A 85 -14.42 -13.21 1.05
C VAL A 85 -15.00 -12.55 2.30
N SER A 86 -14.37 -12.78 3.43
CA SER A 86 -14.72 -12.15 4.71
C SER A 86 -13.54 -11.33 5.24
N LEU A 87 -13.81 -10.11 5.67
CA LEU A 87 -12.89 -9.32 6.48
C LEU A 87 -13.25 -9.56 7.94
N VAL A 88 -12.32 -10.11 8.69
CA VAL A 88 -12.53 -10.51 10.07
C VAL A 88 -11.63 -9.71 11.00
N LYS A 89 -12.25 -9.00 11.93
CA LYS A 89 -11.57 -8.29 12.99
C LYS A 89 -11.33 -9.24 14.18
N ASN A 90 -10.15 -9.16 14.80
CA ASN A 90 -9.91 -9.88 16.03
C ASN A 90 -10.86 -9.41 17.14
N ARG A 91 -11.47 -10.34 17.87
CA ARG A 91 -12.41 -10.02 18.96
C ARG A 91 -11.77 -9.28 20.14
N SER A 92 -10.48 -9.43 20.35
CA SER A 92 -9.72 -8.72 21.39
C SER A 92 -9.27 -7.32 20.97
N ASP A 93 -9.54 -6.92 19.73
CA ASP A 93 -9.21 -5.60 19.22
C ASP A 93 -10.39 -4.65 19.47
N ASP A 94 -10.20 -3.66 20.34
CA ASP A 94 -11.22 -2.67 20.70
C ASP A 94 -11.26 -1.45 19.76
N VAL A 95 -10.37 -1.37 18.77
CA VAL A 95 -10.34 -0.27 17.79
C VAL A 95 -11.56 -0.31 16.88
N HIS A 96 -12.24 0.80 16.71
CA HIS A 96 -13.37 0.92 15.78
C HIS A 96 -12.87 1.17 14.35
N TYR A 97 -13.29 0.34 13.41
CA TYR A 97 -12.99 0.51 11.98
C TYR A 97 -14.21 1.02 11.24
N GLY A 98 -14.03 2.06 10.43
CA GLY A 98 -14.96 2.44 9.40
C GLY A 98 -14.52 1.80 8.08
N LEU A 99 -15.41 1.07 7.41
CA LEU A 99 -15.17 0.53 6.08
C LEU A 99 -16.13 1.19 5.11
N ASP A 100 -15.62 1.72 4.01
CA ASP A 100 -16.41 2.34 2.96
C ASP A 100 -16.75 1.32 1.87
N PHE A 101 -15.72 0.77 1.21
CA PHE A 101 -15.92 -0.27 0.20
C PHE A 101 -14.81 -1.32 0.22
N VAL A 102 -15.07 -2.42 -0.46
CA VAL A 102 -14.11 -3.46 -0.81
C VAL A 102 -14.22 -3.73 -2.30
N GLU A 103 -13.11 -3.63 -2.99
CA GLU A 103 -13.00 -3.93 -4.42
C GLU A 103 -12.13 -5.15 -4.64
N PHE A 104 -12.50 -5.99 -5.61
CA PHE A 104 -11.73 -7.15 -6.02
C PHE A 104 -11.27 -6.96 -7.46
N GLU A 105 -10.00 -7.17 -7.71
CA GLU A 105 -9.36 -6.91 -8.98
C GLU A 105 -8.55 -8.11 -9.47
N GLN A 106 -8.49 -8.26 -10.78
CA GLN A 106 -7.51 -9.13 -11.41
C GLN A 106 -6.26 -8.30 -11.72
N ALA A 107 -5.28 -8.33 -10.82
CA ALA A 107 -3.98 -7.72 -11.08
C ALA A 107 -3.27 -8.43 -12.23
N PRO A 108 -2.62 -7.70 -13.13
CA PRO A 108 -1.81 -8.29 -14.19
C PRO A 108 -0.60 -9.04 -13.60
N ASP A 109 -0.01 -9.91 -14.40
CA ASP A 109 1.25 -10.55 -14.07
C ASP A 109 2.34 -9.49 -13.81
N PRO A 110 3.30 -9.78 -12.91
CA PRO A 110 4.41 -8.88 -12.67
C PRO A 110 5.17 -8.57 -13.98
N ILE A 111 5.51 -7.30 -14.17
CA ILE A 111 6.33 -6.89 -15.30
C ILE A 111 7.72 -7.51 -15.14
N ALA A 112 8.18 -8.25 -16.13
CA ALA A 112 9.52 -8.80 -16.13
C ALA A 112 10.58 -7.69 -16.27
N GLN A 113 11.73 -7.87 -15.63
CA GLN A 113 12.87 -6.97 -15.83
C GLN A 113 13.32 -7.04 -17.28
N GLY A 114 13.30 -5.89 -17.98
CA GLY A 114 13.86 -5.78 -19.31
C GLY A 114 15.39 -5.69 -19.30
N ASP A 115 16.04 -6.06 -20.42
CA ASP A 115 17.51 -6.02 -20.58
C ASP A 115 18.08 -4.60 -20.40
N ASN A 116 17.28 -3.58 -20.71
CA ASN A 116 17.67 -2.17 -20.56
C ASN A 116 17.13 -1.56 -19.27
N ALA A 117 17.23 -2.26 -18.15
CA ALA A 117 16.74 -1.79 -16.86
C ALA A 117 17.75 -1.96 -15.74
N ILE A 118 17.79 -0.98 -14.86
CA ILE A 118 18.57 -1.00 -13.63
C ILE A 118 17.64 -1.45 -12.50
N ASN A 119 17.94 -2.61 -11.93
CA ASN A 119 17.21 -3.14 -10.81
C ASN A 119 17.66 -2.45 -9.51
N ILE A 120 16.73 -1.90 -8.73
CA ILE A 120 17.07 -1.23 -7.45
C ILE A 120 17.75 -2.16 -6.45
N VAL A 121 17.50 -3.47 -6.52
CA VAL A 121 18.18 -4.47 -5.68
C VAL A 121 19.68 -4.50 -5.99
N SER A 122 20.09 -4.29 -7.23
CA SER A 122 21.51 -4.17 -7.59
C SER A 122 22.19 -2.92 -7.01
N LYS A 123 21.38 -1.97 -6.50
CA LYS A 123 21.85 -0.76 -5.81
C LYS A 123 21.77 -0.86 -4.29
N GLY A 124 21.42 -2.03 -3.78
CA GLY A 124 21.39 -2.31 -2.34
C GLY A 124 20.00 -2.26 -1.71
N ALA A 125 18.93 -2.08 -2.50
CA ALA A 125 17.58 -2.22 -1.97
C ALA A 125 17.30 -3.66 -1.56
N THR A 126 16.61 -3.84 -0.44
CA THR A 126 16.27 -5.17 0.08
C THR A 126 14.75 -5.27 0.27
N PRO A 127 14.06 -6.10 -0.54
CA PRO A 127 12.61 -6.22 -0.42
C PRO A 127 12.20 -6.91 0.89
N ASN A 128 11.08 -6.46 1.46
CA ASN A 128 10.40 -7.08 2.61
C ASN A 128 11.19 -7.06 3.94
N ASP A 129 12.10 -6.13 4.10
CA ASP A 129 12.75 -5.85 5.38
C ASP A 129 12.36 -4.46 5.92
N ASP A 130 13.02 -3.99 6.99
CA ASP A 130 12.74 -2.69 7.60
C ASP A 130 13.84 -1.66 7.31
N THR A 131 14.75 -1.94 6.37
CA THR A 131 15.84 -1.01 5.99
C THR A 131 15.32 0.11 5.06
N ASP A 132 16.04 1.24 5.03
CA ASP A 132 15.71 2.37 4.16
C ASP A 132 16.28 2.16 2.75
N ASP A 133 15.42 1.95 1.78
CA ASP A 133 15.76 1.75 0.37
C ASP A 133 15.86 3.06 -0.43
N SER A 134 15.67 4.21 0.20
CA SER A 134 15.62 5.51 -0.48
C SER A 134 16.90 5.80 -1.28
N GLN A 135 18.07 5.45 -0.74
CA GLN A 135 19.33 5.70 -1.43
C GLN A 135 19.49 4.79 -2.64
N ALA A 136 19.13 3.51 -2.51
CA ALA A 136 19.20 2.56 -3.62
C ALA A 136 18.31 2.95 -4.79
N LEU A 137 17.09 3.43 -4.48
CA LEU A 137 16.18 3.97 -5.49
C LEU A 137 16.75 5.23 -6.15
N TYR A 138 17.31 6.16 -5.36
CA TYR A 138 17.95 7.37 -5.89
C TYR A 138 19.11 7.02 -6.84
N ASP A 139 19.99 6.10 -6.45
CA ASP A 139 21.16 5.69 -7.23
C ASP A 139 20.75 5.00 -8.54
N ALA A 140 19.69 4.19 -8.50
CA ALA A 140 19.13 3.56 -9.69
C ALA A 140 18.55 4.61 -10.67
N ILE A 141 17.80 5.59 -10.17
CA ILE A 141 17.25 6.69 -10.97
C ILE A 141 18.40 7.53 -11.57
N TYR A 142 19.40 7.86 -10.75
CA TYR A 142 20.54 8.64 -11.22
C TYR A 142 21.30 7.95 -12.35
N GLU A 143 21.62 6.66 -12.19
CA GLU A 143 22.29 5.88 -13.26
C GLU A 143 21.40 5.72 -14.49
N ALA A 144 20.11 5.46 -14.30
CA ALA A 144 19.17 5.35 -15.41
C ALA A 144 19.15 6.63 -16.28
N LYS A 145 19.13 7.79 -15.62
CA LYS A 145 19.20 9.10 -16.30
C LYS A 145 20.51 9.28 -17.08
N GLN A 146 21.65 8.84 -16.54
CA GLN A 146 22.96 8.96 -17.21
C GLN A 146 23.13 7.99 -18.39
N THR A 147 22.47 6.84 -18.34
CA THR A 147 22.68 5.73 -19.30
C THR A 147 21.53 5.53 -20.27
N GLY A 148 20.42 6.29 -20.12
CA GLY A 148 19.20 6.11 -20.92
C GLY A 148 18.49 4.79 -20.66
N LYS A 149 18.68 4.21 -19.46
CA LYS A 149 18.05 2.97 -19.05
C LYS A 149 16.78 3.24 -18.24
N ASN A 150 15.94 2.21 -18.11
CA ASN A 150 14.76 2.23 -17.24
C ASN A 150 15.17 1.86 -15.81
N VAL A 151 14.34 2.21 -14.83
CA VAL A 151 14.44 1.69 -13.46
C VAL A 151 13.45 0.55 -13.29
N TYR A 152 13.91 -0.56 -12.76
CA TYR A 152 13.09 -1.71 -12.43
C TYR A 152 13.00 -1.88 -10.91
N ILE A 153 11.77 -1.90 -10.42
CA ILE A 153 11.46 -2.18 -9.03
C ILE A 153 10.80 -3.56 -9.00
N PRO A 154 11.45 -4.60 -8.46
CA PRO A 154 10.86 -5.93 -8.41
C PRO A 154 9.72 -6.00 -7.40
N ALA A 155 8.99 -7.12 -7.42
CA ALA A 155 7.95 -7.37 -6.43
C ALA A 155 8.54 -7.37 -5.01
N GLY A 156 7.84 -6.72 -4.08
CA GLY A 156 8.25 -6.60 -2.68
C GLY A 156 7.81 -5.28 -2.06
N ARG A 157 7.94 -5.19 -0.75
CA ARG A 157 7.79 -3.93 0.00
C ARG A 157 9.18 -3.30 0.14
N PHE A 158 9.31 -2.05 -0.28
CA PHE A 158 10.52 -1.24 -0.13
C PHE A 158 10.20 -0.03 0.74
N ASN A 159 11.03 0.22 1.75
CA ASN A 159 10.80 1.32 2.68
C ASN A 159 11.53 2.58 2.23
N LEU A 160 10.79 3.67 2.04
CA LEU A 160 11.35 4.96 1.66
C LEU A 160 11.19 5.94 2.83
N ASN A 161 12.27 6.17 3.57
CA ASN A 161 12.28 7.07 4.72
C ASN A 161 12.63 8.52 4.34
N ARG A 162 12.92 8.75 3.07
CA ARG A 162 13.22 10.08 2.51
C ARG A 162 12.45 10.31 1.22
N LYS A 163 12.18 11.56 0.94
CA LYS A 163 11.63 11.95 -0.37
C LYS A 163 12.66 11.66 -1.46
N VAL A 164 12.28 10.87 -2.43
CA VAL A 164 13.05 10.61 -3.65
C VAL A 164 12.43 11.40 -4.79
N GLY A 165 13.14 12.39 -5.28
CA GLY A 165 12.70 13.20 -6.43
C GLY A 165 13.03 12.48 -7.73
N ILE A 166 12.06 12.38 -8.63
CA ILE A 166 12.25 11.87 -9.99
C ILE A 166 12.14 13.05 -10.93
N ASP A 167 13.29 13.54 -11.40
CA ASP A 167 13.36 14.50 -12.50
C ASP A 167 13.76 13.73 -13.76
N ALA A 168 12.76 13.23 -14.45
CA ALA A 168 12.92 12.23 -15.47
C ALA A 168 12.00 12.48 -16.67
N SER A 169 12.06 13.69 -17.22
CA SER A 169 11.30 14.04 -18.43
C SER A 169 11.63 13.12 -19.62
N ASP A 170 12.79 12.46 -19.60
CA ASP A 170 13.31 11.62 -20.69
C ASP A 170 13.41 10.12 -20.35
N MET A 171 12.95 9.70 -19.15
CA MET A 171 12.89 8.30 -18.76
C MET A 171 11.52 7.69 -19.08
N LYS A 172 11.54 6.47 -19.57
CA LYS A 172 10.34 5.66 -19.80
C LYS A 172 10.11 4.69 -18.66
#